data_dfb908488b26c0f56575994a6f6891c5
#
_entry.id   dfb908488b26c0f56575994a6f6891c5
#
_cell.length_a   1.000
_cell.length_b   1.000
_cell.length_c   1.000
_cell.angle_alpha   90.00
_cell.angle_beta   90.00
_cell.angle_gamma   90.00
#
_symmetry.space_group_name_H-M   'P 1'
#
loop_
_entity.id
_entity.type
_entity.pdbx_description
1 polymer ?
#
loop_
_entity_poly.entity_id
_entity_poly.type
_entity_poly.pdbx_seq_one_letter_code
_entity_poly.pdbx_strand_id
1 'polypeptide(L)'
;MKLLVVGGGGREHAIIKSLKKNPNVTEIFALPGNGGIAADAVCVPIGATEIDKIVAFAQEQKIDYAVVAPDDPLVLGCVDALEASKIPCFGPRARAAIIEGSKVFSKNLMKKYGIPTAQYEVFDDMAAALAYLDTAPIPTVIKADGLALGKGVIIAQTRDEAKAAVRDMMENHVFGKSGDHVVIEEFLTGPEVSVLAFTDGKVVKPMVSSMDHKRAGDGDTGLNTGGMGTVAPNPYYTPAIAQRCMEEIFLPTVAAMNSEDRTFQGCLYFGLMLTPDGPKVIEYNCRFGDPETQVVLPLLESDLLTVMQATTNGTLADTEVRFSDKYACCVITASAGYPVSYQKGYEITMTPEAAAHTYVAGAKLEGGKLLTSGGRVTGTTAVADSLADAIQEAYRLASGVQFENAYRRSDIGQRALQA
;
A
#
# COMPACT_ATOMS: atom_id res chain seq x y z
N MET A 1 -25.61 -6.97 6.58
CA MET A 1 -25.09 -6.23 5.42
C MET A 1 -24.28 -7.15 4.54
N LYS A 2 -24.48 -7.08 3.23
CA LYS A 2 -23.64 -7.73 2.22
C LYS A 2 -22.55 -6.76 1.76
N LEU A 3 -21.33 -7.16 1.89
CA LEU A 3 -20.17 -6.34 1.50
C LEU A 3 -19.49 -6.89 0.25
N LEU A 4 -18.90 -5.99 -0.52
CA LEU A 4 -18.05 -6.30 -1.65
C LEU A 4 -16.64 -5.75 -1.39
N VAL A 5 -15.61 -6.56 -1.54
CA VAL A 5 -14.21 -6.13 -1.51
C VAL A 5 -13.58 -6.43 -2.85
N VAL A 6 -13.15 -5.38 -3.55
CA VAL A 6 -12.43 -5.51 -4.82
C VAL A 6 -10.94 -5.70 -4.51
N GLY A 7 -10.34 -6.73 -5.10
CA GLY A 7 -8.95 -7.09 -4.94
C GLY A 7 -8.74 -8.52 -4.43
N GLY A 8 -7.50 -8.95 -4.31
CA GLY A 8 -7.17 -10.34 -3.95
C GLY A 8 -5.77 -10.50 -3.35
N GLY A 9 -5.22 -9.47 -2.71
CA GLY A 9 -3.93 -9.51 -2.03
C GLY A 9 -4.01 -9.71 -0.53
N GLY A 10 -2.87 -9.64 0.14
CA GLY A 10 -2.78 -9.74 1.61
C GLY A 10 -3.47 -8.58 2.31
N ARG A 11 -3.38 -7.38 1.75
CA ARG A 11 -4.12 -6.19 2.18
C ARG A 11 -5.63 -6.45 2.20
N GLU A 12 -6.19 -6.97 1.12
CA GLU A 12 -7.61 -7.29 1.01
C GLU A 12 -8.01 -8.36 2.03
N HIS A 13 -7.17 -9.37 2.25
CA HIS A 13 -7.43 -10.38 3.27
C HIS A 13 -7.49 -9.78 4.68
N ALA A 14 -6.58 -8.86 5.00
CA ALA A 14 -6.58 -8.15 6.28
C ALA A 14 -7.83 -7.27 6.45
N ILE A 15 -8.24 -6.56 5.40
CA ILE A 15 -9.48 -5.77 5.39
C ILE A 15 -10.69 -6.68 5.63
N ILE A 16 -10.81 -7.80 4.92
CA ILE A 16 -11.91 -8.76 5.05
C ILE A 16 -11.99 -9.31 6.48
N LYS A 17 -10.86 -9.75 7.05
CA LYS A 17 -10.83 -10.25 8.44
C LYS A 17 -11.24 -9.17 9.44
N SER A 18 -10.89 -7.92 9.20
CA SER A 18 -11.31 -6.79 10.05
C SER A 18 -12.81 -6.49 9.91
N LEU A 19 -13.34 -6.46 8.69
CA LEU A 19 -14.77 -6.22 8.42
C LEU A 19 -15.67 -7.32 9.01
N LYS A 20 -15.22 -8.56 9.03
CA LYS A 20 -15.95 -9.71 9.64
C LYS A 20 -16.19 -9.53 11.13
N LYS A 21 -15.44 -8.70 11.82
CA LYS A 21 -15.65 -8.45 13.26
C LYS A 21 -16.93 -7.68 13.54
N ASN A 22 -17.46 -6.95 12.54
CA ASN A 22 -18.72 -6.23 12.71
C ASN A 22 -19.91 -7.20 12.65
N PRO A 23 -20.77 -7.24 13.71
CA PRO A 23 -21.88 -8.21 13.79
C PRO A 23 -22.97 -7.99 12.75
N ASN A 24 -23.04 -6.83 12.12
CA ASN A 24 -24.01 -6.54 11.08
C ASN A 24 -23.57 -7.05 9.69
N VAL A 25 -22.33 -7.50 9.54
CA VAL A 25 -21.83 -8.09 8.29
C VAL A 25 -22.29 -9.54 8.21
N THR A 26 -23.14 -9.84 7.24
CA THR A 26 -23.71 -11.17 7.04
C THR A 26 -23.00 -11.96 5.95
N GLU A 27 -22.43 -11.28 4.96
CA GLU A 27 -21.76 -11.89 3.83
C GLU A 27 -20.73 -10.93 3.23
N ILE A 28 -19.58 -11.44 2.80
CA ILE A 28 -18.55 -10.68 2.08
C ILE A 28 -18.23 -11.42 0.79
N PHE A 29 -18.26 -10.68 -0.32
CA PHE A 29 -17.77 -11.12 -1.63
C PHE A 29 -16.41 -10.48 -1.91
N ALA A 30 -15.46 -11.24 -2.43
CA ALA A 30 -14.15 -10.78 -2.84
C ALA A 30 -13.96 -10.98 -4.35
N LEU A 31 -13.56 -9.93 -5.05
CA LEU A 31 -13.43 -9.91 -6.52
C LEU A 31 -11.99 -9.52 -6.92
N PRO A 32 -11.13 -10.43 -7.35
CA PRO A 32 -11.37 -11.89 -7.47
C PRO A 32 -11.16 -12.66 -6.16
N GLY A 33 -10.59 -12.04 -5.10
CA GLY A 33 -10.13 -12.75 -3.92
C GLY A 33 -8.88 -13.60 -4.20
N ASN A 34 -8.59 -14.55 -3.33
CA ASN A 34 -7.50 -15.52 -3.47
C ASN A 34 -7.84 -16.81 -2.70
N GLY A 35 -6.95 -17.81 -2.76
CA GLY A 35 -7.20 -19.09 -2.14
C GLY A 35 -7.35 -19.07 -0.60
N GLY A 36 -6.70 -18.11 0.08
CA GLY A 36 -6.86 -17.92 1.53
C GLY A 36 -8.09 -17.10 1.89
N ILE A 37 -8.41 -16.08 1.10
CA ILE A 37 -9.64 -15.29 1.26
C ILE A 37 -10.88 -16.15 1.15
N ALA A 38 -10.83 -17.24 0.38
CA ALA A 38 -11.94 -18.19 0.24
C ALA A 38 -12.42 -18.82 1.56
N ALA A 39 -11.61 -18.82 2.61
CA ALA A 39 -12.00 -19.25 3.95
C ALA A 39 -12.83 -18.19 4.71
N ASP A 40 -12.75 -16.93 4.28
CA ASP A 40 -13.32 -15.77 4.98
C ASP A 40 -14.41 -15.04 4.19
N ALA A 41 -14.45 -15.22 2.87
CA ALA A 41 -15.37 -14.56 1.96
C ALA A 41 -15.71 -15.45 0.75
N VAL A 42 -16.75 -15.08 0.02
CA VAL A 42 -17.10 -15.73 -1.25
C VAL A 42 -16.24 -15.09 -2.35
N CYS A 43 -15.28 -15.85 -2.87
CA CYS A 43 -14.47 -15.40 -4.00
C CYS A 43 -15.22 -15.58 -5.32
N VAL A 44 -15.26 -14.53 -6.13
CA VAL A 44 -15.93 -14.52 -7.44
C VAL A 44 -14.90 -14.18 -8.52
N PRO A 45 -14.78 -14.96 -9.60
CA PRO A 45 -13.71 -14.81 -10.60
C PRO A 45 -13.96 -13.61 -11.53
N ILE A 46 -14.06 -12.42 -10.96
CA ILE A 46 -14.14 -11.14 -11.67
C ILE A 46 -12.86 -10.37 -11.33
N GLY A 47 -12.09 -9.99 -12.34
CA GLY A 47 -10.86 -9.23 -12.17
C GLY A 47 -11.10 -7.84 -11.57
N ALA A 48 -10.16 -7.35 -10.77
CA ALA A 48 -10.29 -6.06 -10.08
C ALA A 48 -10.45 -4.85 -11.03
N THR A 49 -10.07 -4.98 -12.29
CA THR A 49 -10.20 -3.93 -13.32
C THR A 49 -11.38 -4.12 -14.27
N GLU A 50 -12.16 -5.19 -14.10
CA GLU A 50 -13.37 -5.46 -14.89
C GLU A 50 -14.58 -4.69 -14.32
N ILE A 51 -14.50 -3.35 -14.35
CA ILE A 51 -15.41 -2.46 -13.63
C ILE A 51 -16.89 -2.72 -13.98
N ASP A 52 -17.22 -2.91 -15.25
CA ASP A 52 -18.61 -3.16 -15.67
C ASP A 52 -19.16 -4.44 -15.05
N LYS A 53 -18.35 -5.50 -14.96
CA LYS A 53 -18.73 -6.76 -14.33
C LYS A 53 -18.83 -6.62 -12.80
N ILE A 54 -17.95 -5.83 -12.19
CA ILE A 54 -17.99 -5.53 -10.75
C ILE A 54 -19.32 -4.85 -10.42
N VAL A 55 -19.70 -3.81 -11.17
CA VAL A 55 -20.95 -3.07 -10.96
C VAL A 55 -22.16 -3.97 -11.17
N ALA A 56 -22.19 -4.74 -12.26
CA ALA A 56 -23.30 -5.66 -12.56
C ALA A 56 -23.48 -6.69 -11.44
N PHE A 57 -22.38 -7.28 -10.96
CA PHE A 57 -22.39 -8.22 -9.85
C PHE A 57 -22.92 -7.57 -8.56
N ALA A 58 -22.43 -6.36 -8.24
CA ALA A 58 -22.84 -5.64 -7.05
C ALA A 58 -24.36 -5.32 -7.05
N GLN A 59 -24.91 -4.95 -8.21
CA GLN A 59 -26.35 -4.74 -8.38
C GLN A 59 -27.16 -6.05 -8.23
N GLU A 60 -26.72 -7.11 -8.90
CA GLU A 60 -27.36 -8.42 -8.84
C GLU A 60 -27.42 -8.99 -7.42
N GLN A 61 -26.29 -8.91 -6.70
CA GLN A 61 -26.19 -9.39 -5.32
C GLN A 61 -26.79 -8.44 -4.28
N LYS A 62 -27.21 -7.24 -4.68
CA LYS A 62 -27.75 -6.18 -3.80
C LYS A 62 -26.76 -5.85 -2.70
N ILE A 63 -25.54 -5.50 -3.11
CA ILE A 63 -24.47 -5.11 -2.18
C ILE A 63 -24.85 -3.84 -1.45
N ASP A 64 -24.73 -3.86 -0.13
CA ASP A 64 -25.02 -2.71 0.74
C ASP A 64 -23.86 -1.72 0.80
N TYR A 65 -22.61 -2.21 0.71
CA TYR A 65 -21.42 -1.38 0.78
C TYR A 65 -20.22 -2.07 0.11
N ALA A 66 -19.44 -1.29 -0.63
CA ALA A 66 -18.26 -1.79 -1.33
C ALA A 66 -16.96 -1.16 -0.80
N VAL A 67 -15.85 -1.89 -0.93
CA VAL A 67 -14.49 -1.42 -0.65
C VAL A 67 -13.64 -1.69 -1.87
N VAL A 68 -13.10 -0.65 -2.51
CA VAL A 68 -12.15 -0.77 -3.61
C VAL A 68 -10.74 -0.60 -3.04
N ALA A 69 -10.02 -1.71 -2.92
CA ALA A 69 -8.77 -1.72 -2.18
C ALA A 69 -7.51 -1.46 -3.03
N PRO A 70 -7.35 -1.97 -4.28
CA PRO A 70 -6.16 -1.74 -5.08
C PRO A 70 -6.18 -0.41 -5.83
N ASP A 71 -5.01 0.05 -6.24
CA ASP A 71 -4.77 1.28 -6.99
C ASP A 71 -5.38 1.27 -8.41
N ASP A 72 -5.14 0.21 -9.19
CA ASP A 72 -5.62 0.13 -10.59
C ASP A 72 -7.12 0.41 -10.74
N PRO A 73 -8.04 -0.30 -10.04
CA PRO A 73 -9.47 -0.02 -10.15
C PRO A 73 -9.85 1.38 -9.64
N LEU A 74 -9.14 1.92 -8.66
CA LEU A 74 -9.37 3.29 -8.16
C LEU A 74 -9.07 4.33 -9.24
N VAL A 75 -7.91 4.21 -9.88
CA VAL A 75 -7.51 5.12 -10.97
C VAL A 75 -8.42 4.98 -12.18
N LEU A 76 -8.93 3.77 -12.45
CA LEU A 76 -9.87 3.48 -13.55
C LEU A 76 -11.32 3.91 -13.27
N GLY A 77 -11.65 4.40 -12.07
CA GLY A 77 -12.97 4.93 -11.75
C GLY A 77 -13.99 3.89 -11.26
N CYS A 78 -13.53 2.82 -10.62
CA CYS A 78 -14.42 1.81 -10.04
C CYS A 78 -15.36 2.40 -8.98
N VAL A 79 -14.86 3.30 -8.13
CA VAL A 79 -15.69 4.00 -7.13
C VAL A 79 -16.75 4.85 -7.82
N ASP A 80 -16.36 5.64 -8.83
CA ASP A 80 -17.29 6.47 -9.61
C ASP A 80 -18.43 5.62 -10.21
N ALA A 81 -18.11 4.46 -10.77
CA ALA A 81 -19.08 3.57 -11.37
C ALA A 81 -20.05 2.91 -10.36
N LEU A 82 -19.53 2.51 -9.20
CA LEU A 82 -20.34 1.96 -8.10
C LEU A 82 -21.27 3.02 -7.52
N GLU A 83 -20.79 4.23 -7.27
CA GLU A 83 -21.59 5.35 -6.78
C GLU A 83 -22.67 5.78 -7.77
N ALA A 84 -22.37 5.81 -9.07
CA ALA A 84 -23.35 6.08 -10.15
C ALA A 84 -24.48 5.03 -10.15
N SER A 85 -24.19 3.83 -9.69
CA SER A 85 -25.16 2.73 -9.49
C SER A 85 -25.78 2.71 -8.10
N LYS A 86 -25.59 3.78 -7.31
CA LYS A 86 -26.12 3.97 -5.95
C LYS A 86 -25.62 2.92 -4.94
N ILE A 87 -24.41 2.42 -5.14
CA ILE A 87 -23.74 1.52 -4.21
C ILE A 87 -22.71 2.34 -3.44
N PRO A 88 -22.90 2.60 -2.13
CA PRO A 88 -21.91 3.31 -1.32
C PRO A 88 -20.59 2.57 -1.31
N CYS A 89 -19.48 3.31 -1.44
CA CYS A 89 -18.18 2.70 -1.66
C CYS A 89 -17.08 3.43 -0.90
N PHE A 90 -16.19 2.68 -0.25
CA PHE A 90 -14.96 3.21 0.32
C PHE A 90 -13.85 3.21 -0.74
N GLY A 91 -13.26 4.37 -0.91
CA GLY A 91 -12.14 4.62 -1.83
C GLY A 91 -12.29 5.97 -2.52
N PRO A 92 -11.19 6.56 -2.99
CA PRO A 92 -11.25 7.81 -3.75
C PRO A 92 -11.84 7.60 -5.16
N ARG A 93 -12.52 8.61 -5.65
CA ARG A 93 -12.91 8.69 -7.06
C ARG A 93 -11.67 8.85 -7.93
N ALA A 94 -11.77 8.50 -9.21
CA ALA A 94 -10.66 8.56 -10.17
C ALA A 94 -9.96 9.92 -10.19
N ARG A 95 -10.72 11.03 -10.10
CA ARG A 95 -10.17 12.39 -10.06
C ARG A 95 -9.21 12.61 -8.87
N ALA A 96 -9.46 11.98 -7.72
CA ALA A 96 -8.63 12.06 -6.54
C ALA A 96 -7.53 10.99 -6.54
N ALA A 97 -7.79 9.81 -7.09
CA ALA A 97 -6.83 8.72 -7.19
C ALA A 97 -5.59 9.07 -8.05
N ILE A 98 -5.67 10.14 -8.86
CA ILE A 98 -4.53 10.67 -9.62
C ILE A 98 -3.34 11.03 -8.73
N ILE A 99 -3.54 11.27 -7.44
CA ILE A 99 -2.44 11.56 -6.51
C ILE A 99 -1.43 10.40 -6.42
N GLU A 100 -1.87 9.16 -6.67
CA GLU A 100 -1.00 8.00 -6.90
C GLU A 100 -0.84 7.71 -8.38
N GLY A 101 -1.88 7.90 -9.17
CA GLY A 101 -1.91 7.59 -10.60
C GLY A 101 -0.94 8.41 -11.45
N SER A 102 -0.50 9.58 -10.97
CA SER A 102 0.52 10.40 -11.62
C SER A 102 1.49 11.00 -10.60
N LYS A 103 2.75 10.62 -10.70
CA LYS A 103 3.83 11.20 -9.88
C LYS A 103 4.10 12.65 -10.25
N VAL A 104 3.95 12.97 -11.53
CA VAL A 104 4.04 14.36 -12.02
C VAL A 104 2.98 15.23 -11.38
N PHE A 105 1.72 14.76 -11.34
CA PHE A 105 0.64 15.49 -10.67
C PHE A 105 0.95 15.72 -9.20
N SER A 106 1.31 14.66 -8.45
CA SER A 106 1.58 14.78 -7.02
C SER A 106 2.76 15.70 -6.70
N LYS A 107 3.82 15.66 -7.50
CA LYS A 107 4.96 16.58 -7.35
C LYS A 107 4.57 18.02 -7.61
N ASN A 108 3.85 18.28 -8.69
CA ASN A 108 3.38 19.62 -9.02
C ASN A 108 2.39 20.16 -7.98
N LEU A 109 1.52 19.29 -7.42
CA LEU A 109 0.63 19.64 -6.32
C LEU A 109 1.45 20.08 -5.09
N MET A 110 2.42 19.27 -4.67
CA MET A 110 3.26 19.59 -3.51
C MET A 110 4.02 20.91 -3.70
N LYS A 111 4.60 21.12 -4.88
CA LYS A 111 5.30 22.37 -5.21
C LYS A 111 4.36 23.58 -5.16
N LYS A 112 3.17 23.46 -5.78
CA LYS A 112 2.17 24.54 -5.84
C LYS A 112 1.67 24.98 -4.47
N TYR A 113 1.49 24.03 -3.55
CA TYR A 113 0.93 24.27 -2.22
C TYR A 113 1.96 24.27 -1.09
N GLY A 114 3.26 24.22 -1.40
CA GLY A 114 4.34 24.32 -0.43
C GLY A 114 4.44 23.10 0.51
N ILE A 115 4.01 21.92 0.07
CA ILE A 115 4.10 20.69 0.84
C ILE A 115 5.53 20.14 0.72
N PRO A 116 6.22 19.83 1.86
CA PRO A 116 7.61 19.40 1.84
C PRO A 116 7.81 18.08 1.07
N THR A 117 8.69 18.11 0.06
CA THR A 117 9.09 16.95 -0.73
C THR A 117 10.50 17.14 -1.29
N ALA A 118 11.09 16.10 -1.88
CA ALA A 118 12.36 16.16 -2.58
C ALA A 118 12.32 17.21 -3.72
N GLN A 119 13.42 17.90 -3.95
CA GLN A 119 13.59 18.70 -5.15
C GLN A 119 13.51 17.81 -6.38
N TYR A 120 12.89 18.27 -7.44
CA TYR A 120 12.61 17.46 -8.62
C TYR A 120 12.52 18.29 -9.89
N GLU A 121 12.75 17.61 -11.01
CA GLU A 121 12.43 18.10 -12.35
C GLU A 121 11.65 17.03 -13.12
N VAL A 122 10.78 17.48 -14.03
CA VAL A 122 9.95 16.63 -14.87
C VAL A 122 10.40 16.74 -16.31
N PHE A 123 10.50 15.60 -16.99
CA PHE A 123 10.91 15.56 -18.40
C PHE A 123 9.93 14.71 -19.21
N ASP A 124 9.52 15.25 -20.34
CA ASP A 124 8.80 14.57 -21.43
C ASP A 124 9.68 14.39 -22.68
N ASP A 125 10.90 14.93 -22.65
CA ASP A 125 11.94 14.77 -23.68
C ASP A 125 13.16 14.07 -23.09
N MET A 126 13.54 12.96 -23.70
CA MET A 126 14.67 12.14 -23.23
C MET A 126 16.01 12.89 -23.33
N ALA A 127 16.22 13.68 -24.39
CA ALA A 127 17.49 14.39 -24.57
C ALA A 127 17.67 15.45 -23.48
N ALA A 128 16.59 16.15 -23.12
CA ALA A 128 16.59 17.10 -22.01
C ALA A 128 16.85 16.43 -20.66
N ALA A 129 16.24 15.27 -20.40
CA ALA A 129 16.48 14.49 -19.19
C ALA A 129 17.95 14.03 -19.08
N LEU A 130 18.53 13.52 -20.18
CA LEU A 130 19.92 13.08 -20.21
C LEU A 130 20.88 14.26 -20.00
N ALA A 131 20.62 15.43 -20.60
CA ALA A 131 21.41 16.64 -20.41
C ALA A 131 21.36 17.15 -18.96
N TYR A 132 20.18 17.13 -18.33
CA TYR A 132 20.03 17.47 -16.91
C TYR A 132 20.89 16.58 -16.01
N LEU A 133 20.95 15.27 -16.30
CA LEU A 133 21.74 14.31 -15.54
C LEU A 133 23.25 14.56 -15.61
N ASP A 134 23.76 15.34 -16.58
CA ASP A 134 25.19 15.72 -16.64
C ASP A 134 25.62 16.55 -15.44
N THR A 135 24.69 17.31 -14.84
CA THR A 135 24.96 18.20 -13.71
C THR A 135 24.18 17.84 -12.43
N ALA A 136 23.20 16.96 -12.52
CA ALA A 136 22.39 16.56 -11.37
C ALA A 136 23.24 15.94 -10.25
N PRO A 137 22.87 16.14 -8.97
CA PRO A 137 23.50 15.44 -7.85
C PRO A 137 23.37 13.92 -7.99
N ILE A 138 24.38 13.20 -7.50
CA ILE A 138 24.40 11.73 -7.41
C ILE A 138 24.64 11.36 -5.93
N PRO A 139 23.88 10.42 -5.34
CA PRO A 139 22.80 9.63 -5.95
C PRO A 139 21.59 10.46 -6.36
N THR A 140 20.81 9.95 -7.32
CA THR A 140 19.56 10.57 -7.76
C THR A 140 18.47 9.52 -7.94
N VAL A 141 17.20 9.94 -7.89
CA VAL A 141 16.05 9.04 -8.02
C VAL A 141 15.33 9.33 -9.34
N ILE A 142 15.19 8.29 -10.17
CA ILE A 142 14.46 8.37 -11.44
C ILE A 142 13.13 7.63 -11.25
N LYS A 143 12.02 8.31 -11.52
CA LYS A 143 10.67 7.74 -11.40
C LYS A 143 9.92 7.84 -12.71
N ALA A 144 9.38 6.72 -13.18
CA ALA A 144 8.38 6.73 -14.25
C ALA A 144 7.06 7.31 -13.72
N ASP A 145 6.35 8.06 -14.56
CA ASP A 145 5.00 8.54 -14.22
C ASP A 145 4.00 7.39 -14.29
N GLY A 146 2.96 7.40 -13.43
CA GLY A 146 1.96 6.34 -13.37
C GLY A 146 2.26 5.22 -12.37
N LEU A 147 1.42 4.18 -12.37
CA LEU A 147 1.42 3.16 -11.31
C LEU A 147 2.63 2.21 -11.37
N ALA A 148 3.12 1.85 -12.56
CA ALA A 148 4.33 1.04 -12.81
C ALA A 148 4.55 -0.15 -11.83
N LEU A 149 3.48 -0.63 -11.16
CA LEU A 149 3.48 -1.73 -10.19
C LEU A 149 4.55 -1.60 -9.07
N GLY A 150 4.87 -0.37 -8.66
CA GLY A 150 5.92 -0.09 -7.67
C GLY A 150 7.35 -0.31 -8.16
N LYS A 151 7.55 -0.68 -9.43
CA LYS A 151 8.88 -0.96 -10.01
C LYS A 151 9.47 0.23 -10.78
N GLY A 152 8.68 1.27 -11.02
CA GLY A 152 9.07 2.46 -11.78
C GLY A 152 9.94 3.46 -11.01
N VAL A 153 10.62 3.04 -9.94
CA VAL A 153 11.51 3.89 -9.13
C VAL A 153 12.91 3.27 -9.11
N ILE A 154 13.89 4.01 -9.61
CA ILE A 154 15.29 3.60 -9.66
C ILE A 154 16.13 4.62 -8.90
N ILE A 155 16.87 4.14 -7.89
CA ILE A 155 17.87 4.94 -7.17
C ILE A 155 19.21 4.69 -7.86
N ALA A 156 19.67 5.68 -8.63
CA ALA A 156 20.91 5.60 -9.39
C ALA A 156 22.08 6.09 -8.53
N GLN A 157 23.08 5.24 -8.36
CA GLN A 157 24.31 5.53 -7.62
C GLN A 157 25.35 6.24 -8.48
N THR A 158 25.23 6.13 -9.80
CA THR A 158 26.12 6.75 -10.79
C THR A 158 25.35 7.46 -11.88
N ARG A 159 26.00 8.37 -12.60
CA ARG A 159 25.39 9.06 -13.77
C ARG A 159 25.03 8.09 -14.88
N ASP A 160 25.84 7.07 -15.10
CA ASP A 160 25.59 6.07 -16.13
C ASP A 160 24.34 5.24 -15.79
N GLU A 161 24.18 4.83 -14.53
CA GLU A 161 22.95 4.18 -14.06
C GLU A 161 21.73 5.08 -14.24
N ALA A 162 21.83 6.38 -13.88
CA ALA A 162 20.74 7.33 -14.04
C ALA A 162 20.33 7.50 -15.51
N LYS A 163 21.32 7.64 -16.40
CA LYS A 163 21.08 7.76 -17.85
C LYS A 163 20.51 6.47 -18.45
N ALA A 164 20.98 5.31 -17.99
CA ALA A 164 20.42 4.02 -18.39
C ALA A 164 18.95 3.90 -17.96
N ALA A 165 18.61 4.29 -16.72
CA ALA A 165 17.24 4.28 -16.24
C ALA A 165 16.30 5.18 -17.07
N VAL A 166 16.75 6.39 -17.44
CA VAL A 166 15.97 7.28 -18.32
C VAL A 166 15.73 6.65 -19.69
N ARG A 167 16.77 6.02 -20.30
CA ARG A 167 16.60 5.33 -21.59
C ARG A 167 15.64 4.13 -21.47
N ASP A 168 15.77 3.35 -20.43
CA ASP A 168 14.88 2.19 -20.23
C ASP A 168 13.42 2.62 -20.09
N MET A 169 13.15 3.74 -19.40
CA MET A 169 11.80 4.26 -19.24
C MET A 169 11.26 4.89 -20.51
N MET A 170 12.01 5.84 -21.12
CA MET A 170 11.51 6.69 -22.20
C MET A 170 11.73 6.12 -23.61
N GLU A 171 12.82 5.36 -23.84
CA GLU A 171 13.17 4.81 -25.15
C GLU A 171 12.73 3.34 -25.27
N ASN A 172 13.06 2.52 -24.26
CA ASN A 172 12.74 1.10 -24.27
C ASN A 172 11.32 0.79 -23.77
N HIS A 173 10.62 1.81 -23.22
CA HIS A 173 9.25 1.71 -22.71
C HIS A 173 9.01 0.52 -21.77
N VAL A 174 9.98 0.19 -20.90
CA VAL A 174 9.90 -0.96 -19.97
C VAL A 174 8.70 -0.88 -19.02
N PHE A 175 8.12 0.31 -18.85
CA PHE A 175 6.88 0.55 -18.08
C PHE A 175 5.72 1.04 -18.97
N GLY A 176 5.78 0.79 -20.28
CA GLY A 176 4.77 1.24 -21.23
C GLY A 176 4.59 2.76 -21.18
N LYS A 177 3.35 3.24 -21.26
CA LYS A 177 3.02 4.68 -21.23
C LYS A 177 3.44 5.38 -19.93
N SER A 178 3.65 4.66 -18.83
CA SER A 178 4.15 5.26 -17.58
C SER A 178 5.56 5.81 -17.71
N GLY A 179 6.32 5.38 -18.73
CA GLY A 179 7.65 5.88 -19.04
C GLY A 179 7.70 7.10 -19.98
N ASP A 180 6.55 7.56 -20.50
CA ASP A 180 6.51 8.73 -21.42
C ASP A 180 6.96 10.02 -20.71
N HIS A 181 6.78 10.08 -19.39
CA HIS A 181 7.27 11.16 -18.53
C HIS A 181 8.13 10.57 -17.42
N VAL A 182 9.23 11.25 -17.09
CA VAL A 182 10.07 10.88 -15.96
C VAL A 182 10.20 12.03 -14.97
N VAL A 183 10.25 11.68 -13.69
CA VAL A 183 10.58 12.61 -12.61
C VAL A 183 11.96 12.27 -12.10
N ILE A 184 12.86 13.23 -12.09
CA ILE A 184 14.22 13.12 -11.55
C ILE A 184 14.25 13.89 -10.23
N GLU A 185 14.55 13.19 -9.13
CA GLU A 185 14.50 13.74 -7.77
C GLU A 185 15.85 13.69 -7.07
N GLU A 186 16.08 14.62 -6.15
CA GLU A 186 17.17 14.48 -5.19
C GLU A 186 16.98 13.22 -4.35
N PHE A 187 18.07 12.59 -3.99
CA PHE A 187 18.06 11.44 -3.09
C PHE A 187 17.97 11.92 -1.65
N LEU A 188 16.84 11.65 -1.00
CA LEU A 188 16.64 11.95 0.43
C LEU A 188 17.26 10.87 1.29
N THR A 189 17.76 11.27 2.46
CA THR A 189 18.33 10.38 3.48
C THR A 189 17.64 10.57 4.83
N GLY A 190 17.44 9.47 5.53
CA GLY A 190 16.81 9.43 6.84
C GLY A 190 15.98 8.15 7.02
N PRO A 191 15.33 7.98 8.17
CA PRO A 191 14.36 6.91 8.36
C PRO A 191 13.12 7.12 7.49
N GLU A 192 12.67 6.04 6.83
CA GLU A 192 11.38 6.02 6.14
C GLU A 192 10.25 5.72 7.11
N VAL A 193 9.12 6.36 6.92
CA VAL A 193 7.90 6.15 7.70
C VAL A 193 6.70 6.08 6.77
N SER A 194 5.85 5.10 6.99
CA SER A 194 4.54 5.01 6.34
C SER A 194 3.45 5.43 7.31
N VAL A 195 2.62 6.41 6.93
CA VAL A 195 1.44 6.80 7.69
C VAL A 195 0.22 6.73 6.77
N LEU A 196 -0.71 5.86 7.10
CA LEU A 196 -2.00 5.79 6.47
C LEU A 196 -2.97 6.69 7.23
N ALA A 197 -3.90 7.32 6.53
CA ALA A 197 -4.90 8.15 7.18
C ALA A 197 -6.27 7.97 6.53
N PHE A 198 -7.32 7.90 7.35
CA PHE A 198 -8.69 8.08 6.88
C PHE A 198 -8.93 9.57 6.65
N THR A 199 -9.55 9.91 5.54
CA THR A 199 -10.01 11.28 5.30
C THR A 199 -11.31 11.28 4.48
N ASP A 200 -12.21 12.15 4.86
CA ASP A 200 -13.46 12.43 4.15
C ASP A 200 -13.37 13.72 3.30
N GLY A 201 -12.17 14.26 3.14
CA GLY A 201 -11.89 15.51 2.45
C GLY A 201 -12.00 16.75 3.35
N LYS A 202 -12.40 16.60 4.61
CA LYS A 202 -12.52 17.69 5.60
C LYS A 202 -11.57 17.50 6.77
N VAL A 203 -11.51 16.29 7.30
CA VAL A 203 -10.63 15.93 8.42
C VAL A 203 -9.69 14.81 8.02
N VAL A 204 -8.58 14.68 8.75
CA VAL A 204 -7.62 13.61 8.60
C VAL A 204 -7.51 12.88 9.93
N LYS A 205 -7.70 11.57 9.90
CA LYS A 205 -7.53 10.68 11.06
C LYS A 205 -6.36 9.73 10.75
N PRO A 206 -5.13 10.08 11.16
CA PRO A 206 -3.97 9.21 10.94
C PRO A 206 -4.11 7.89 11.69
N MET A 207 -3.66 6.83 11.07
CA MET A 207 -3.50 5.51 11.67
C MET A 207 -2.13 5.43 12.37
N VAL A 208 -1.92 4.35 13.12
CA VAL A 208 -0.60 4.07 13.69
C VAL A 208 0.46 4.01 12.57
N SER A 209 1.61 4.61 12.81
CA SER A 209 2.72 4.62 11.85
C SER A 209 3.32 3.24 11.67
N SER A 210 3.96 2.98 10.52
CA SER A 210 4.63 1.71 10.27
C SER A 210 5.98 1.90 9.58
N MET A 211 6.81 0.86 9.65
CA MET A 211 8.11 0.77 8.98
C MET A 211 8.09 -0.46 8.07
N ASP A 212 8.07 -0.22 6.77
CA ASP A 212 8.18 -1.27 5.75
C ASP A 212 9.64 -1.60 5.43
N HIS A 213 9.88 -2.82 4.94
CA HIS A 213 11.17 -3.33 4.50
C HIS A 213 11.10 -3.65 3.01
N LYS A 214 11.44 -2.68 2.17
CA LYS A 214 11.20 -2.73 0.71
C LYS A 214 12.21 -3.61 -0.04
N ARG A 215 13.41 -3.81 0.47
CA ARG A 215 14.44 -4.62 -0.21
C ARG A 215 14.20 -6.12 -0.03
N ALA A 216 14.53 -6.88 -1.09
CA ALA A 216 14.30 -8.33 -1.11
C ALA A 216 15.15 -9.10 -0.10
N GLY A 217 16.38 -8.68 0.14
CA GLY A 217 17.36 -9.40 0.98
C GLY A 217 17.64 -8.74 2.31
N ASP A 218 18.17 -9.53 3.23
CA ASP A 218 18.63 -9.08 4.53
C ASP A 218 19.64 -7.93 4.43
N GLY A 219 19.66 -7.05 5.41
CA GLY A 219 20.52 -5.86 5.42
C GLY A 219 20.13 -4.83 4.36
N ASP A 220 18.86 -4.81 3.95
CA ASP A 220 18.32 -3.94 2.89
C ASP A 220 19.11 -4.07 1.57
N THR A 221 19.37 -5.31 1.16
CA THR A 221 20.08 -5.65 -0.08
C THR A 221 19.13 -6.13 -1.18
N GLY A 222 19.61 -6.16 -2.41
CA GLY A 222 18.84 -6.64 -3.55
C GLY A 222 17.88 -5.59 -4.11
N LEU A 223 16.90 -6.05 -4.88
CA LEU A 223 15.92 -5.19 -5.57
C LEU A 223 14.82 -4.71 -4.63
N ASN A 224 14.21 -3.59 -4.98
CA ASN A 224 12.96 -3.14 -4.36
C ASN A 224 11.83 -4.13 -4.66
N THR A 225 10.96 -4.31 -3.68
CA THR A 225 9.78 -5.16 -3.72
C THR A 225 8.54 -4.38 -3.32
N GLY A 226 7.40 -5.04 -3.25
CA GLY A 226 6.19 -4.48 -2.63
C GLY A 226 6.25 -4.38 -1.10
N GLY A 227 7.31 -4.89 -0.47
CA GLY A 227 7.51 -4.99 0.98
C GLY A 227 7.69 -6.43 1.42
N MET A 228 8.75 -6.69 2.20
CA MET A 228 9.11 -8.01 2.72
C MET A 228 8.71 -8.21 4.19
N GLY A 229 8.16 -7.18 4.79
CA GLY A 229 7.68 -7.18 6.16
C GLY A 229 7.59 -5.77 6.71
N THR A 230 6.83 -5.61 7.79
CA THR A 230 6.58 -4.30 8.38
C THR A 230 6.35 -4.43 9.88
N VAL A 231 6.65 -3.36 10.60
CA VAL A 231 6.38 -3.23 12.03
C VAL A 231 5.57 -1.96 12.29
N ALA A 232 4.78 -1.95 13.33
CA ALA A 232 4.02 -0.80 13.82
C ALA A 232 3.97 -0.80 15.36
N PRO A 233 4.03 0.40 15.98
CA PRO A 233 4.36 1.69 15.40
C PRO A 233 5.81 1.80 14.95
N ASN A 234 6.09 2.79 14.08
CA ASN A 234 7.46 3.12 13.69
C ASN A 234 8.13 3.95 14.80
N PRO A 235 9.25 3.49 15.41
CA PRO A 235 9.85 4.15 16.57
C PRO A 235 10.44 5.53 16.26
N TYR A 236 10.77 5.81 14.99
CA TYR A 236 11.26 7.13 14.58
C TYR A 236 10.14 8.18 14.47
N TYR A 237 8.86 7.74 14.43
CA TYR A 237 7.71 8.64 14.30
C TYR A 237 7.22 9.10 15.66
N THR A 238 7.93 10.08 16.24
CA THR A 238 7.62 10.65 17.55
C THR A 238 6.36 11.54 17.52
N PRO A 239 5.71 11.82 18.66
CA PRO A 239 4.57 12.75 18.73
C PRO A 239 4.87 14.12 18.12
N ALA A 240 6.09 14.66 18.32
CA ALA A 240 6.50 15.93 17.74
C ALA A 240 6.57 15.88 16.20
N ILE A 241 7.09 14.78 15.63
CA ILE A 241 7.12 14.57 14.19
C ILE A 241 5.70 14.36 13.66
N ALA A 242 4.85 13.64 14.38
CA ALA A 242 3.46 13.43 14.01
C ALA A 242 2.69 14.75 13.92
N GLN A 243 2.90 15.67 14.86
CA GLN A 243 2.30 16.99 14.83
C GLN A 243 2.79 17.80 13.61
N ARG A 244 4.10 17.81 13.34
CA ARG A 244 4.64 18.46 12.14
C ARG A 244 4.07 17.87 10.84
N CYS A 245 3.97 16.56 10.75
CA CYS A 245 3.36 15.91 9.58
C CYS A 245 1.90 16.32 9.40
N MET A 246 1.13 16.42 10.48
CA MET A 246 -0.26 16.88 10.42
C MET A 246 -0.35 18.30 9.88
N GLU A 247 0.46 19.22 10.43
CA GLU A 247 0.40 20.65 10.11
C GLU A 247 1.04 20.99 8.75
N GLU A 248 2.17 20.36 8.41
CA GLU A 248 2.97 20.71 7.24
C GLU A 248 2.63 19.85 6.01
N ILE A 249 2.05 18.64 6.20
CA ILE A 249 1.84 17.66 5.13
C ILE A 249 0.38 17.23 5.01
N PHE A 250 -0.22 16.65 6.07
CA PHE A 250 -1.50 15.94 5.93
C PHE A 250 -2.66 16.90 5.66
N LEU A 251 -2.86 17.89 6.49
CA LEU A 251 -3.89 18.90 6.29
C LEU A 251 -3.66 19.73 5.02
N PRO A 252 -2.43 20.19 4.72
CA PRO A 252 -2.16 20.87 3.45
C PRO A 252 -2.44 20.03 2.22
N THR A 253 -2.16 18.71 2.26
CA THR A 253 -2.45 17.81 1.13
C THR A 253 -3.95 17.72 0.85
N VAL A 254 -4.76 17.51 1.88
CA VAL A 254 -6.23 17.44 1.73
C VAL A 254 -6.79 18.76 1.24
N ALA A 255 -6.32 19.89 1.78
CA ALA A 255 -6.71 21.21 1.33
C ALA A 255 -6.32 21.48 -0.13
N ALA A 256 -5.11 21.08 -0.54
CA ALA A 256 -4.64 21.18 -1.90
C ALA A 256 -5.51 20.38 -2.87
N MET A 257 -5.84 19.14 -2.52
CA MET A 257 -6.72 18.29 -3.35
C MET A 257 -8.10 18.93 -3.51
N ASN A 258 -8.67 19.51 -2.45
CA ASN A 258 -9.93 20.24 -2.52
C ASN A 258 -9.84 21.47 -3.45
N SER A 259 -8.72 22.21 -3.37
CA SER A 259 -8.49 23.39 -4.21
C SER A 259 -8.35 23.04 -5.70
N GLU A 260 -8.02 21.80 -6.03
CA GLU A 260 -7.95 21.28 -7.40
C GLU A 260 -9.25 20.58 -7.84
N ASP A 261 -10.37 20.74 -7.10
CA ASP A 261 -11.63 20.03 -7.33
C ASP A 261 -11.48 18.49 -7.35
N ARG A 262 -10.56 17.98 -6.52
CA ARG A 262 -10.20 16.55 -6.43
C ARG A 262 -10.33 16.04 -4.99
N THR A 263 -11.43 16.38 -4.32
CA THR A 263 -11.67 15.95 -2.94
C THR A 263 -11.39 14.47 -2.75
N PHE A 264 -10.50 14.17 -1.82
CA PHE A 264 -10.09 12.80 -1.52
C PHE A 264 -10.92 12.25 -0.35
N GLN A 265 -11.60 11.15 -0.59
CA GLN A 265 -12.33 10.38 0.44
C GLN A 265 -11.85 8.94 0.40
N GLY A 266 -11.32 8.43 1.52
CA GLY A 266 -10.78 7.08 1.58
C GLY A 266 -9.59 6.97 2.51
N CYS A 267 -8.68 6.05 2.19
CA CYS A 267 -7.39 5.90 2.84
C CYS A 267 -6.31 6.56 1.99
N LEU A 268 -5.71 7.62 2.52
CA LEU A 268 -4.56 8.28 1.91
C LEU A 268 -3.29 7.82 2.63
N TYR A 269 -2.37 7.24 1.89
CA TYR A 269 -1.08 6.78 2.39
C TYR A 269 -0.02 7.83 2.10
N PHE A 270 0.72 8.21 3.12
CA PHE A 270 1.87 9.10 3.07
C PHE A 270 3.16 8.29 3.27
N GLY A 271 3.97 8.17 2.22
CA GLY A 271 5.35 7.70 2.33
C GLY A 271 6.25 8.87 2.66
N LEU A 272 6.92 8.83 3.80
CA LEU A 272 7.67 9.95 4.35
C LEU A 272 9.14 9.56 4.56
N MET A 273 10.03 10.53 4.35
CA MET A 273 11.43 10.49 4.79
C MET A 273 11.60 11.51 5.91
N LEU A 274 12.12 11.06 7.05
CA LEU A 274 12.49 11.95 8.16
C LEU A 274 13.91 12.48 7.94
N THR A 275 14.01 13.60 7.24
CA THR A 275 15.30 14.24 6.93
C THR A 275 15.77 15.13 8.11
N PRO A 276 17.05 15.55 8.14
CA PRO A 276 17.52 16.53 9.14
C PRO A 276 16.72 17.85 9.12
N ASP A 277 16.16 18.24 7.98
CA ASP A 277 15.35 19.47 7.83
C ASP A 277 13.88 19.26 8.24
N GLY A 278 13.45 18.02 8.45
CA GLY A 278 12.11 17.66 8.82
C GLY A 278 11.49 16.59 7.91
N PRO A 279 10.22 16.23 8.11
CA PRO A 279 9.55 15.24 7.29
C PRO A 279 9.32 15.76 5.87
N LYS A 280 9.61 14.90 4.87
CA LYS A 280 9.35 15.17 3.46
C LYS A 280 8.57 14.01 2.86
N VAL A 281 7.63 14.31 1.96
CA VAL A 281 6.86 13.29 1.24
C VAL A 281 7.74 12.66 0.16
N ILE A 282 7.85 11.33 0.20
CA ILE A 282 8.48 10.52 -0.86
C ILE A 282 7.45 10.24 -1.95
N GLU A 283 6.26 9.80 -1.52
CA GLU A 283 5.15 9.42 -2.39
C GLU A 283 3.81 9.42 -1.65
N TYR A 284 2.73 9.52 -2.42
CA TYR A 284 1.38 9.22 -1.96
C TYR A 284 0.91 7.90 -2.56
N ASN A 285 0.06 7.19 -1.81
CA ASN A 285 -0.77 6.14 -2.38
C ASN A 285 -2.24 6.41 -2.02
N CYS A 286 -3.14 6.14 -2.95
CA CYS A 286 -4.58 6.47 -2.83
C CYS A 286 -5.40 5.36 -2.15
N ARG A 287 -4.74 4.47 -1.40
CA ARG A 287 -5.29 3.24 -0.86
C ARG A 287 -4.48 2.75 0.35
N PHE A 288 -5.01 1.72 1.02
CA PHE A 288 -4.25 1.00 2.03
C PHE A 288 -2.94 0.42 1.48
N GLY A 289 -1.89 0.38 2.30
CA GLY A 289 -0.62 -0.25 1.96
C GLY A 289 -0.65 -1.79 2.05
N ASP A 290 0.32 -2.43 1.43
CA ASP A 290 0.56 -3.87 1.52
C ASP A 290 2.08 -4.12 1.59
N PRO A 291 2.68 -4.48 2.74
CA PRO A 291 2.05 -5.15 3.89
C PRO A 291 1.66 -4.25 5.09
N GLU A 292 1.62 -2.94 4.99
CA GLU A 292 1.31 -2.05 6.14
C GLU A 292 -0.06 -2.35 6.77
N THR A 293 -1.06 -2.65 5.95
CA THR A 293 -2.41 -2.99 6.42
C THR A 293 -2.40 -4.18 7.38
N GLN A 294 -1.52 -5.14 7.16
CA GLN A 294 -1.39 -6.35 7.97
C GLN A 294 -0.85 -6.10 9.38
N VAL A 295 -0.30 -4.92 9.68
CA VAL A 295 0.07 -4.53 11.04
C VAL A 295 -0.82 -3.42 11.59
N VAL A 296 -1.34 -2.55 10.76
CA VAL A 296 -2.15 -1.41 11.18
C VAL A 296 -3.55 -1.84 11.60
N LEU A 297 -4.24 -2.68 10.82
CA LEU A 297 -5.59 -3.12 11.15
C LEU A 297 -5.67 -4.05 12.38
N PRO A 298 -4.70 -4.93 12.68
CA PRO A 298 -4.70 -5.65 13.95
C PRO A 298 -4.62 -4.75 15.19
N LEU A 299 -4.06 -3.55 15.05
CA LEU A 299 -3.97 -2.57 16.13
C LEU A 299 -5.18 -1.63 16.20
N LEU A 300 -6.06 -1.64 15.20
CA LEU A 300 -7.27 -0.83 15.19
C LEU A 300 -8.28 -1.39 16.18
N GLU A 301 -8.69 -0.58 17.18
CA GLU A 301 -9.73 -0.93 18.15
C GLU A 301 -11.12 -0.48 17.71
N SER A 302 -11.21 0.61 16.94
CA SER A 302 -12.47 1.07 16.37
C SER A 302 -12.96 0.08 15.29
N ASP A 303 -14.27 -0.01 15.11
CA ASP A 303 -14.86 -0.84 14.05
C ASP A 303 -14.55 -0.30 12.66
N LEU A 304 -13.86 -1.09 11.84
CA LEU A 304 -13.40 -0.66 10.52
C LEU A 304 -14.55 -0.26 9.60
N LEU A 305 -15.65 -1.01 9.58
CA LEU A 305 -16.80 -0.70 8.73
C LEU A 305 -17.43 0.64 9.10
N THR A 306 -17.58 0.89 10.40
CA THR A 306 -18.08 2.18 10.92
C THR A 306 -17.20 3.35 10.47
N VAL A 307 -15.87 3.22 10.59
CA VAL A 307 -14.92 4.25 10.14
C VAL A 307 -14.98 4.45 8.62
N MET A 308 -15.05 3.37 7.85
CA MET A 308 -15.16 3.44 6.39
C MET A 308 -16.47 4.12 5.96
N GLN A 309 -17.59 3.79 6.59
CA GLN A 309 -18.88 4.42 6.32
C GLN A 309 -18.88 5.91 6.68
N ALA A 310 -18.30 6.28 7.81
CA ALA A 310 -18.13 7.67 8.21
C ALA A 310 -17.27 8.46 7.21
N THR A 311 -16.22 7.83 6.67
CA THR A 311 -15.39 8.42 5.62
C THR A 311 -16.21 8.68 4.35
N THR A 312 -17.01 7.71 3.91
CA THR A 312 -17.87 7.84 2.73
C THR A 312 -18.98 8.88 2.92
N ASN A 313 -19.56 8.93 4.11
CA ASN A 313 -20.68 9.81 4.42
C ASN A 313 -20.26 11.25 4.81
N GLY A 314 -18.97 11.53 4.97
CA GLY A 314 -18.47 12.84 5.38
C GLY A 314 -18.75 13.18 6.86
N THR A 315 -18.83 12.15 7.71
CA THR A 315 -19.08 12.24 9.16
C THR A 315 -17.88 11.80 10.01
N LEU A 316 -16.70 11.74 9.39
CA LEU A 316 -15.48 11.26 10.04
C LEU A 316 -15.06 12.15 11.22
N ALA A 317 -15.40 13.44 11.21
CA ALA A 317 -15.10 14.35 12.30
C ALA A 317 -15.71 13.89 13.64
N ASP A 318 -16.92 13.34 13.60
CA ASP A 318 -17.68 12.89 14.76
C ASP A 318 -17.45 11.40 15.09
N THR A 319 -16.55 10.74 14.35
CA THR A 319 -16.26 9.31 14.51
C THR A 319 -14.94 9.12 15.22
N GLU A 320 -14.96 8.34 16.31
CA GLU A 320 -13.73 7.97 17.01
C GLU A 320 -12.94 6.95 16.17
N VAL A 321 -11.63 7.22 16.03
CA VAL A 321 -10.68 6.29 15.43
C VAL A 321 -9.57 6.05 16.43
N ARG A 322 -9.57 4.87 17.06
CA ARG A 322 -8.65 4.52 18.14
C ARG A 322 -7.84 3.28 17.80
N PHE A 323 -6.57 3.35 18.14
CA PHE A 323 -5.60 2.26 18.02
C PHE A 323 -5.11 1.82 19.39
N SER A 324 -4.76 0.53 19.49
CA SER A 324 -4.12 -0.08 20.64
C SER A 324 -2.71 0.47 20.84
N ASP A 325 -2.25 0.51 22.09
CA ASP A 325 -0.87 0.84 22.45
C ASP A 325 0.12 -0.33 22.23
N LYS A 326 -0.34 -1.44 21.66
CA LYS A 326 0.48 -2.60 21.36
C LYS A 326 1.34 -2.41 20.12
N TYR A 327 2.20 -3.39 19.89
CA TYR A 327 3.11 -3.46 18.74
C TYR A 327 2.71 -4.62 17.82
N ALA A 328 2.90 -4.44 16.53
CA ALA A 328 2.65 -5.49 15.55
C ALA A 328 3.85 -5.66 14.62
N CYS A 329 4.10 -6.90 14.22
CA CYS A 329 5.08 -7.25 13.19
C CYS A 329 4.46 -8.22 12.20
N CYS A 330 4.63 -7.95 10.90
CA CYS A 330 4.26 -8.83 9.81
C CYS A 330 5.50 -9.28 9.06
N VAL A 331 5.69 -10.58 8.91
CA VAL A 331 6.76 -11.19 8.13
C VAL A 331 6.17 -11.77 6.85
N ILE A 332 6.68 -11.31 5.70
CA ILE A 332 6.26 -11.84 4.39
C ILE A 332 7.04 -13.12 4.09
N THR A 333 6.31 -14.16 3.69
CA THR A 333 6.89 -15.34 3.07
C THR A 333 6.60 -15.28 1.57
N ALA A 334 7.66 -15.21 0.78
CA ALA A 334 7.63 -15.06 -0.66
C ALA A 334 8.14 -16.30 -1.37
N SER A 335 7.85 -16.42 -2.67
CA SER A 335 8.48 -17.41 -3.55
C SER A 335 9.92 -16.99 -3.83
N ALA A 336 10.89 -17.90 -3.71
CA ALA A 336 12.29 -17.61 -4.02
C ALA A 336 12.45 -17.11 -5.46
N GLY A 337 13.27 -16.07 -5.61
CA GLY A 337 13.44 -15.35 -6.89
C GLY A 337 12.55 -14.12 -7.05
N TYR A 338 11.54 -13.92 -6.19
CA TYR A 338 10.79 -12.66 -6.12
C TYR A 338 11.75 -11.49 -5.83
N PRO A 339 11.65 -10.31 -6.49
CA PRO A 339 10.56 -9.86 -7.38
C PRO A 339 10.80 -10.14 -8.88
N VAL A 340 11.82 -10.86 -9.28
CA VAL A 340 12.20 -11.03 -10.69
C VAL A 340 11.43 -12.17 -11.35
N SER A 341 11.73 -13.42 -10.94
CA SER A 341 11.09 -14.62 -11.48
C SER A 341 11.02 -15.68 -10.39
N TYR A 342 9.95 -16.44 -10.38
CA TYR A 342 9.74 -17.48 -9.37
C TYR A 342 8.81 -18.58 -9.90
N GLN A 343 8.97 -19.79 -9.36
CA GLN A 343 8.11 -20.93 -9.64
C GLN A 343 6.80 -20.81 -8.84
N LYS A 344 5.72 -21.34 -9.39
CA LYS A 344 4.37 -21.35 -8.81
C LYS A 344 3.84 -22.79 -8.74
N GLY A 345 2.75 -22.98 -8.00
CA GLY A 345 2.05 -24.26 -7.94
C GLY A 345 2.50 -25.17 -6.81
N TYR A 346 3.33 -24.70 -5.88
CA TYR A 346 3.71 -25.45 -4.70
C TYR A 346 2.63 -25.44 -3.64
N GLU A 347 2.39 -26.60 -3.01
CA GLU A 347 1.42 -26.72 -1.93
C GLU A 347 1.87 -25.96 -0.68
N ILE A 348 0.98 -25.15 -0.16
CA ILE A 348 1.19 -24.38 1.07
C ILE A 348 0.57 -25.15 2.22
N THR A 349 1.36 -25.42 3.23
CA THR A 349 0.89 -25.99 4.50
C THR A 349 1.06 -24.97 5.61
N MET A 350 0.10 -24.93 6.51
CA MET A 350 0.13 -24.06 7.68
C MET A 350 -0.29 -24.82 8.92
N THR A 351 0.42 -24.61 10.03
CA THR A 351 -0.11 -25.05 11.32
C THR A 351 -1.40 -24.28 11.63
N PRO A 352 -2.35 -24.84 12.40
CA PRO A 352 -3.59 -24.12 12.75
C PRO A 352 -3.33 -22.77 13.40
N GLU A 353 -2.30 -22.67 14.25
CA GLU A 353 -1.91 -21.44 14.91
C GLU A 353 -1.37 -20.40 13.89
N ALA A 354 -0.46 -20.81 12.99
CA ALA A 354 0.04 -19.93 11.94
C ALA A 354 -1.09 -19.43 11.02
N ALA A 355 -2.01 -20.31 10.63
CA ALA A 355 -3.14 -19.97 9.76
C ALA A 355 -4.04 -18.88 10.37
N ALA A 356 -4.27 -18.91 11.68
CA ALA A 356 -5.06 -17.89 12.38
C ALA A 356 -4.45 -16.48 12.30
N HIS A 357 -3.12 -16.40 12.18
CA HIS A 357 -2.33 -15.16 12.17
C HIS A 357 -1.81 -14.79 10.77
N THR A 358 -2.22 -15.51 9.73
CA THR A 358 -1.69 -15.32 8.37
C THR A 358 -2.73 -14.70 7.44
N TYR A 359 -2.28 -13.70 6.71
CA TYR A 359 -2.96 -13.12 5.58
C TYR A 359 -2.38 -13.71 4.30
N VAL A 360 -3.23 -14.27 3.46
CA VAL A 360 -2.82 -14.92 2.22
C VAL A 360 -2.90 -13.92 1.06
N ALA A 361 -1.88 -13.91 0.23
CA ALA A 361 -1.77 -13.06 -0.94
C ALA A 361 -1.66 -13.91 -2.22
N GLY A 362 -0.45 -14.23 -2.64
CA GLY A 362 -0.18 -14.95 -3.89
C GLY A 362 -0.45 -16.45 -3.78
N ALA A 363 -1.69 -16.84 -3.54
CA ALA A 363 -2.09 -18.24 -3.46
C ALA A 363 -3.48 -18.48 -4.07
N LYS A 364 -3.66 -19.65 -4.67
CA LYS A 364 -4.93 -20.12 -5.22
C LYS A 364 -5.37 -21.43 -4.55
N LEU A 365 -6.67 -21.66 -4.51
CA LEU A 365 -7.24 -22.94 -4.07
C LEU A 365 -7.53 -23.78 -5.31
N GLU A 366 -6.95 -24.98 -5.38
CA GLU A 366 -7.12 -25.90 -6.50
C GLU A 366 -7.13 -27.34 -5.98
N GLY A 367 -8.17 -28.10 -6.31
CA GLY A 367 -8.31 -29.49 -5.82
C GLY A 367 -8.32 -29.63 -4.31
N GLY A 368 -8.82 -28.62 -3.58
CA GLY A 368 -8.84 -28.60 -2.12
C GLY A 368 -7.49 -28.26 -1.48
N LYS A 369 -6.46 -27.96 -2.27
CA LYS A 369 -5.13 -27.59 -1.82
C LYS A 369 -4.87 -26.09 -2.07
N LEU A 370 -4.19 -25.46 -1.14
CA LEU A 370 -3.70 -24.09 -1.29
C LEU A 370 -2.33 -24.14 -1.98
N LEU A 371 -2.25 -23.52 -3.16
CA LEU A 371 -1.03 -23.53 -3.99
C LEU A 371 -0.49 -22.13 -4.20
N THR A 372 0.85 -21.99 -4.26
CA THR A 372 1.48 -20.70 -4.58
C THR A 372 1.09 -20.23 -5.98
N SER A 373 0.77 -18.94 -6.12
CA SER A 373 0.40 -18.33 -7.41
C SER A 373 1.01 -16.93 -7.62
N GLY A 374 1.79 -16.44 -6.67
CA GLY A 374 2.37 -15.11 -6.71
C GLY A 374 3.74 -15.02 -6.06
N GLY A 375 4.35 -13.83 -6.11
CA GLY A 375 5.66 -13.57 -5.52
C GLY A 375 5.60 -13.48 -4.00
N ARG A 376 4.82 -12.54 -3.45
CA ARG A 376 4.50 -12.52 -2.02
C ARG A 376 3.33 -13.46 -1.79
N VAL A 377 3.55 -14.51 -1.01
CA VAL A 377 2.57 -15.59 -0.84
C VAL A 377 1.73 -15.40 0.40
N THR A 378 2.36 -15.13 1.54
CA THR A 378 1.67 -14.89 2.82
C THR A 378 2.33 -13.78 3.61
N GLY A 379 1.54 -13.13 4.48
CA GLY A 379 2.03 -12.24 5.54
C GLY A 379 1.56 -12.75 6.89
N THR A 380 2.48 -13.13 7.76
CA THR A 380 2.15 -13.64 9.09
C THR A 380 2.40 -12.58 10.13
N THR A 381 1.38 -12.23 10.91
CA THR A 381 1.37 -11.09 11.83
C THR A 381 1.23 -11.54 13.28
N ALA A 382 2.03 -10.96 14.15
CA ALA A 382 1.86 -11.03 15.60
C ALA A 382 1.64 -9.65 16.21
N VAL A 383 0.88 -9.62 17.30
CA VAL A 383 0.66 -8.42 18.13
C VAL A 383 1.11 -8.74 19.55
N ALA A 384 1.89 -7.86 20.16
CA ALA A 384 2.42 -8.05 21.51
C ALA A 384 2.56 -6.70 22.26
N ASP A 385 2.90 -6.78 23.54
CA ASP A 385 3.06 -5.60 24.40
C ASP A 385 4.42 -4.90 24.21
N SER A 386 5.36 -5.54 23.51
CA SER A 386 6.62 -4.92 23.07
C SER A 386 6.92 -5.24 21.62
N LEU A 387 7.73 -4.36 20.99
CA LEU A 387 8.15 -4.57 19.60
C LEU A 387 9.01 -5.83 19.46
N ALA A 388 9.90 -6.09 20.43
CA ALA A 388 10.75 -7.28 20.42
C ALA A 388 9.92 -8.57 20.48
N ASP A 389 8.91 -8.61 21.34
CA ASP A 389 8.01 -9.78 21.45
C ASP A 389 7.16 -9.95 20.18
N ALA A 390 6.67 -8.86 19.61
CA ALA A 390 5.91 -8.91 18.36
C ALA A 390 6.75 -9.48 17.20
N ILE A 391 8.01 -9.08 17.09
CA ILE A 391 8.95 -9.59 16.08
C ILE A 391 9.22 -11.08 16.32
N GLN A 392 9.60 -11.46 17.55
CA GLN A 392 9.89 -12.83 17.88
C GLN A 392 8.69 -13.76 17.59
N GLU A 393 7.52 -13.34 17.99
CA GLU A 393 6.29 -14.12 17.80
C GLU A 393 5.90 -14.20 16.32
N ALA A 394 6.04 -13.12 15.54
CA ALA A 394 5.78 -13.13 14.10
C ALA A 394 6.67 -14.15 13.37
N TYR A 395 7.95 -14.23 13.70
CA TYR A 395 8.86 -15.23 13.13
C TYR A 395 8.51 -16.66 13.59
N ARG A 396 8.16 -16.84 14.86
CA ARG A 396 7.71 -18.14 15.37
C ARG A 396 6.49 -18.64 14.59
N LEU A 397 5.48 -17.79 14.42
CA LEU A 397 4.27 -18.11 13.67
C LEU A 397 4.57 -18.33 12.18
N ALA A 398 5.41 -17.48 11.57
CA ALA A 398 5.79 -17.60 10.16
C ALA A 398 6.53 -18.91 9.86
N SER A 399 7.24 -19.50 10.85
CA SER A 399 7.88 -20.82 10.69
C SER A 399 6.86 -21.95 10.49
N GLY A 400 5.62 -21.74 10.93
CA GLY A 400 4.50 -22.67 10.72
C GLY A 400 3.88 -22.58 9.31
N VAL A 401 4.33 -21.67 8.45
CA VAL A 401 3.94 -21.57 7.04
C VAL A 401 5.05 -22.14 6.18
N GLN A 402 4.74 -23.19 5.41
CA GLN A 402 5.73 -23.92 4.61
C GLN A 402 5.22 -24.20 3.21
N PHE A 403 6.10 -24.04 2.24
CA PHE A 403 5.97 -24.50 0.86
C PHE A 403 7.36 -24.62 0.23
N GLU A 404 7.49 -25.41 -0.81
CA GLU A 404 8.75 -25.52 -1.54
C GLU A 404 9.15 -24.16 -2.11
N ASN A 405 10.42 -23.80 -2.03
CA ASN A 405 11.00 -22.50 -2.39
C ASN A 405 10.53 -21.31 -1.54
N ALA A 406 10.00 -21.51 -0.34
CA ALA A 406 9.64 -20.41 0.55
C ALA A 406 10.86 -19.58 0.95
N TYR A 407 10.76 -18.26 0.83
CA TYR A 407 11.78 -17.31 1.20
C TYR A 407 11.19 -16.23 2.12
N ARG A 408 11.93 -15.84 3.13
CA ARG A 408 11.62 -14.70 4.00
C ARG A 408 12.90 -14.05 4.49
N ARG A 409 12.87 -12.74 4.70
CA ARG A 409 13.98 -12.04 5.36
C ARG A 409 14.05 -12.47 6.83
N SER A 410 15.27 -12.49 7.37
CA SER A 410 15.53 -12.84 8.78
C SER A 410 15.64 -11.61 9.70
N ASP A 411 15.64 -10.40 9.16
CA ASP A 411 15.95 -9.16 9.85
C ASP A 411 14.78 -8.16 9.94
N ILE A 412 13.54 -8.58 9.65
CA ILE A 412 12.36 -7.71 9.75
C ILE A 412 12.24 -7.16 11.18
N GLY A 413 12.15 -5.83 11.27
CA GLY A 413 12.03 -5.11 12.54
C GLY A 413 13.36 -4.87 13.29
N GLN A 414 14.48 -5.49 12.89
CA GLN A 414 15.75 -5.33 13.60
C GLN A 414 16.23 -3.87 13.62
N ARG A 415 16.05 -3.14 12.52
CA ARG A 415 16.38 -1.71 12.46
C ARG A 415 15.51 -0.88 13.42
N ALA A 416 14.25 -1.26 13.59
CA ALA A 416 13.35 -0.58 14.52
C ALA A 416 13.72 -0.79 16.01
N LEU A 417 14.35 -1.92 16.33
CA LEU A 417 14.85 -2.18 17.69
C LEU A 417 16.11 -1.37 18.05
N GLN A 418 16.76 -0.76 17.06
CA GLN A 418 17.97 0.05 17.22
C GLN A 418 17.67 1.56 17.25
N ALA A 419 16.41 1.97 17.14
CA ALA A 419 15.97 3.36 17.08
C ALA A 419 15.99 4.07 18.43
#